data_57bcd9ad9ca1074aac671841fce6b2e3
#
_entry.id   57bcd9ad9ca1074aac671841fce6b2e3
#
_cell.length_a   1.000
_cell.length_b   1.000
_cell.length_c   1.000
_cell.angle_alpha   90.00
_cell.angle_beta   90.00
_cell.angle_gamma   90.00
#
_symmetry.space_group_name_H-M   'P 1'
#
loop_
_entity.id
_entity.type
_entity.pdbx_description
1 polymer ?
#
loop_
_entity_poly.entity_id
_entity_poly.type
_entity_poly.pdbx_seq_one_letter_code
_entity_poly.pdbx_strand_id
1 'polypeptide(L)'
;MKEESIGFALIENLKNQLQAYKELTDLAEEKSNILVKGNIELLEDITEVEQMLILKLGKLEKERFALMNQIAEKTGKNVSEIKNNILRDFLSSEEIGAFSAVSDELKTVLLYLSEKNETNEKLIRNTLDYIDFSIKLLTDAGEVPTNYSSEGTNNKEAFHFIDKKA
;
A
#
# COMPACT_ATOMS: atom_id res chain seq x y z
N MET A 1 10.22 6.39 -37.97
CA MET A 1 9.89 6.20 -36.53
C MET A 1 10.74 7.20 -35.75
N LYS A 2 10.11 8.14 -35.05
CA LYS A 2 10.84 8.97 -34.08
C LYS A 2 11.29 8.02 -32.98
N GLU A 3 12.59 7.92 -32.70
CA GLU A 3 13.03 7.33 -31.45
C GLU A 3 12.35 8.11 -30.33
N GLU A 4 11.51 7.42 -29.56
CA GLU A 4 10.95 8.02 -28.36
C GLU A 4 12.10 8.43 -27.46
N SER A 5 12.12 9.70 -27.04
CA SER A 5 13.16 10.17 -26.14
C SER A 5 13.06 9.42 -24.82
N ILE A 6 14.19 9.13 -24.19
CA ILE A 6 14.19 8.48 -22.85
C ILE A 6 13.41 9.35 -21.85
N GLY A 7 13.47 10.68 -22.03
CA GLY A 7 12.68 11.61 -21.24
C GLY A 7 11.18 11.40 -21.39
N PHE A 8 10.71 11.26 -22.63
CA PHE A 8 9.30 10.94 -22.90
C PHE A 8 8.88 9.61 -22.25
N ALA A 9 9.69 8.55 -22.43
CA ALA A 9 9.42 7.25 -21.84
C ALA A 9 9.37 7.30 -20.30
N LEU A 10 10.25 8.08 -19.67
CA LEU A 10 10.24 8.30 -18.22
C LEU A 10 8.96 9.00 -17.77
N ILE A 11 8.53 10.04 -18.46
CA ILE A 11 7.30 10.77 -18.15
C ILE A 11 6.07 9.89 -18.29
N GLU A 12 5.98 9.09 -19.37
CA GLU A 12 4.88 8.14 -19.55
C GLU A 12 4.86 7.05 -18.48
N ASN A 13 6.01 6.54 -18.09
CA ASN A 13 6.10 5.62 -16.95
C ASN A 13 5.59 6.25 -15.65
N LEU A 14 5.98 7.49 -15.35
CA LEU A 14 5.49 8.21 -14.17
C LEU A 14 3.98 8.48 -14.22
N LYS A 15 3.41 8.78 -15.38
CA LYS A 15 1.95 8.91 -15.56
C LYS A 15 1.23 7.60 -15.30
N ASN A 16 1.78 6.48 -15.76
CA ASN A 16 1.22 5.16 -15.50
C ASN A 16 1.29 4.79 -14.00
N GLN A 17 2.40 5.15 -13.33
CA GLN A 17 2.50 5.01 -11.88
C GLN A 17 1.47 5.88 -11.16
N LEU A 18 1.33 7.15 -11.56
CA LEU A 18 0.35 8.06 -10.99
C LEU A 18 -1.07 7.52 -11.08
N GLN A 19 -1.45 6.98 -12.24
CA GLN A 19 -2.77 6.36 -12.43
C GLN A 19 -2.98 5.18 -11.50
N ALA A 20 -2.01 4.28 -11.37
CA ALA A 20 -2.10 3.15 -10.47
C ALA A 20 -2.18 3.56 -8.98
N TYR A 21 -1.46 4.60 -8.58
CA TYR A 21 -1.55 5.13 -7.22
C TYR A 21 -2.87 5.84 -6.94
N LYS A 22 -3.48 6.50 -7.93
CA LYS A 22 -4.85 7.03 -7.80
C LYS A 22 -5.86 5.92 -7.58
N GLU A 23 -5.77 4.84 -8.35
CA GLU A 23 -6.63 3.67 -8.17
C GLU A 23 -6.45 3.04 -6.79
N LEU A 24 -5.21 2.92 -6.28
CA LEU A 24 -4.95 2.48 -4.90
C LEU A 24 -5.55 3.42 -3.85
N THR A 25 -5.53 4.72 -4.10
CA THR A 25 -6.13 5.71 -3.20
C THR A 25 -7.64 5.54 -3.11
N ASP A 26 -8.31 5.34 -4.25
CA ASP A 26 -9.76 5.09 -4.31
C ASP A 26 -10.11 3.79 -3.54
N LEU A 27 -9.32 2.73 -3.71
CA LEU A 27 -9.49 1.48 -2.95
C LEU A 27 -9.24 1.66 -1.46
N ALA A 28 -8.26 2.49 -1.07
CA ALA A 28 -7.99 2.78 0.33
C ALA A 28 -9.14 3.55 1.00
N GLU A 29 -9.81 4.44 0.27
CA GLU A 29 -11.03 5.13 0.74
C GLU A 29 -12.20 4.16 0.88
N GLU A 30 -12.41 3.29 -0.10
CA GLU A 30 -13.44 2.26 -0.05
C GLU A 30 -13.20 1.29 1.11
N LYS A 31 -11.95 0.87 1.32
CA LYS A 31 -11.54 0.06 2.46
C LYS A 31 -11.87 0.73 3.80
N SER A 32 -11.61 2.04 3.94
CA SER A 32 -11.99 2.80 5.13
C SER A 32 -13.50 2.72 5.41
N ASN A 33 -14.32 2.90 4.37
CA ASN A 33 -15.77 2.84 4.49
C ASN A 33 -16.28 1.45 4.88
N ILE A 34 -15.69 0.40 4.32
CA ILE A 34 -16.00 -0.99 4.64
C ILE A 34 -15.64 -1.31 6.10
N LEU A 35 -14.48 -0.88 6.55
CA LEU A 35 -14.02 -1.08 7.93
C LEU A 35 -14.92 -0.37 8.94
N VAL A 36 -15.32 0.86 8.65
CA VAL A 36 -16.24 1.63 9.51
C VAL A 36 -17.62 0.96 9.60
N LYS A 37 -18.11 0.42 8.48
CA LYS A 37 -19.42 -0.27 8.43
C LYS A 37 -19.38 -1.69 8.97
N GLY A 38 -18.20 -2.25 9.20
CA GLY A 38 -18.02 -3.62 9.68
C GLY A 38 -18.31 -4.71 8.63
N ASN A 39 -18.34 -4.37 7.35
CA ASN A 39 -18.61 -5.31 6.26
C ASN A 39 -17.32 -6.00 5.78
N ILE A 40 -16.81 -6.90 6.60
CA ILE A 40 -15.48 -7.52 6.42
C ILE A 40 -15.41 -8.40 5.16
N GLU A 41 -16.54 -8.97 4.71
CA GLU A 41 -16.56 -9.84 3.53
C GLU A 41 -16.07 -9.14 2.25
N LEU A 42 -16.31 -7.82 2.13
CA LEU A 42 -15.85 -7.03 0.99
C LEU A 42 -14.35 -6.69 1.03
N LEU A 43 -13.66 -6.92 2.14
CA LEU A 43 -12.22 -6.65 2.23
C LEU A 43 -11.38 -7.59 1.38
N GLU A 44 -11.83 -8.82 1.18
CA GLU A 44 -11.13 -9.79 0.35
C GLU A 44 -11.04 -9.31 -1.10
N ASP A 45 -12.16 -8.89 -1.68
CA ASP A 45 -12.24 -8.39 -3.05
C ASP A 45 -11.32 -7.16 -3.26
N ILE A 46 -11.34 -6.22 -2.31
CA ILE A 46 -10.47 -5.04 -2.36
C ILE A 46 -8.99 -5.44 -2.27
N THR A 47 -8.65 -6.38 -1.40
CA THR A 47 -7.28 -6.83 -1.20
C THR A 47 -6.72 -7.48 -2.47
N GLU A 48 -7.53 -8.25 -3.19
CA GLU A 48 -7.12 -8.84 -4.47
C GLU A 48 -6.80 -7.77 -5.51
N VAL A 49 -7.63 -6.75 -5.65
CA VAL A 49 -7.40 -5.65 -6.59
C VAL A 49 -6.17 -4.83 -6.17
N GLU A 50 -5.99 -4.55 -4.88
CA GLU A 50 -4.78 -3.90 -4.36
C GLU A 50 -3.51 -4.68 -4.74
N GLN A 51 -3.50 -5.99 -4.56
CA GLN A 51 -2.36 -6.84 -4.92
C GLN A 51 -2.02 -6.75 -6.41
N MET A 52 -3.03 -6.75 -7.28
CA MET A 52 -2.83 -6.59 -8.73
C MET A 52 -2.18 -5.24 -9.06
N LEU A 53 -2.62 -4.15 -8.43
CA LEU A 53 -2.05 -2.82 -8.62
C LEU A 53 -0.61 -2.72 -8.09
N ILE A 54 -0.32 -3.34 -6.94
CA ILE A 54 1.03 -3.41 -6.37
C ILE A 54 1.98 -4.15 -7.32
N LEU A 55 1.54 -5.27 -7.92
CA LEU A 55 2.33 -5.99 -8.92
C LEU A 55 2.57 -5.15 -10.18
N LYS A 56 1.57 -4.41 -10.65
CA LYS A 56 1.69 -3.47 -11.76
C LYS A 56 2.71 -2.37 -11.44
N LEU A 57 2.62 -1.77 -10.26
CA LEU A 57 3.57 -0.76 -9.79
C LEU A 57 4.99 -1.30 -9.68
N GLY A 58 5.17 -2.54 -9.22
CA GLY A 58 6.47 -3.19 -9.18
C GLY A 58 7.12 -3.36 -10.56
N LYS A 59 6.33 -3.60 -11.61
CA LYS A 59 6.83 -3.63 -12.99
C LYS A 59 7.22 -2.23 -13.48
N LEU A 60 6.35 -1.26 -13.27
CA LEU A 60 6.61 0.15 -13.63
C LEU A 60 7.86 0.70 -12.93
N GLU A 61 8.09 0.33 -11.68
CA GLU A 61 9.29 0.72 -10.93
C GLU A 61 10.57 0.13 -11.53
N LYS A 62 10.55 -1.12 -11.95
CA LYS A 62 11.67 -1.75 -12.66
C LYS A 62 11.96 -1.06 -13.99
N GLU A 63 10.92 -0.73 -14.75
CA GLU A 63 11.04 0.01 -16.01
C GLU A 63 11.63 1.41 -15.76
N ARG A 64 11.15 2.12 -14.73
CA ARG A 64 11.67 3.41 -14.34
C ARG A 64 13.16 3.33 -13.98
N PHE A 65 13.54 2.31 -13.22
CA PHE A 65 14.93 2.10 -12.87
C PHE A 65 15.82 1.85 -14.10
N ALA A 66 15.34 1.08 -15.09
CA ALA A 66 16.04 0.85 -16.34
C ALA A 66 16.23 2.15 -17.15
N LEU A 67 15.18 3.01 -17.20
CA LEU A 67 15.27 4.31 -17.85
C LEU A 67 16.26 5.25 -17.13
N MET A 68 16.27 5.24 -15.81
CA MET A 68 17.23 6.01 -15.00
C MET A 68 18.67 5.55 -15.23
N ASN A 69 18.91 4.23 -15.40
CA ASN A 69 20.23 3.70 -15.78
C ASN A 69 20.67 4.23 -17.16
N GLN A 70 19.77 4.25 -18.15
CA GLN A 70 20.06 4.78 -19.48
C GLN A 70 20.43 6.28 -19.42
N ILE A 71 19.73 7.06 -18.58
CA ILE A 71 20.06 8.46 -18.36
C ILE A 71 21.43 8.61 -17.70
N ALA A 72 21.73 7.76 -16.70
CA ALA A 72 23.01 7.74 -16.01
C ALA A 72 24.16 7.46 -16.98
N GLU A 73 24.03 6.45 -17.85
CA GLU A 73 25.00 6.14 -18.90
C GLU A 73 25.22 7.30 -19.86
N LYS A 74 24.15 7.94 -20.33
CA LYS A 74 24.24 9.08 -21.26
C LYS A 74 24.84 10.33 -20.63
N THR A 75 24.66 10.50 -19.32
CA THR A 75 25.22 11.66 -18.58
C THR A 75 26.57 11.40 -17.96
N GLY A 76 27.06 10.15 -18.01
CA GLY A 76 28.34 9.76 -17.40
C GLY A 76 28.31 9.83 -15.87
N LYS A 77 27.13 9.68 -15.25
CA LYS A 77 26.93 9.76 -13.80
C LYS A 77 26.39 8.42 -13.24
N ASN A 78 26.51 8.22 -11.94
CA ASN A 78 25.85 7.10 -11.28
C ASN A 78 24.36 7.37 -11.11
N VAL A 79 23.54 6.34 -11.10
CA VAL A 79 22.08 6.47 -10.92
C VAL A 79 21.72 7.21 -9.62
N SER A 80 22.46 6.97 -8.54
CA SER A 80 22.30 7.64 -7.25
C SER A 80 22.58 9.16 -7.29
N GLU A 81 23.31 9.62 -8.30
CA GLU A 81 23.64 11.03 -8.51
C GLU A 81 22.59 11.74 -9.38
N ILE A 82 21.71 10.98 -10.05
CA ILE A 82 20.65 11.53 -10.90
C ILE A 82 19.58 12.15 -10.01
N LYS A 83 19.69 13.46 -9.80
CA LYS A 83 18.72 14.27 -9.07
C LYS A 83 17.94 15.15 -10.05
N ASN A 84 16.95 15.86 -9.55
CA ASN A 84 16.07 16.72 -10.35
C ASN A 84 16.82 17.73 -11.23
N ASN A 85 17.94 18.27 -10.78
CA ASN A 85 18.76 19.19 -11.57
C ASN A 85 19.34 18.52 -12.82
N ILE A 86 19.88 17.30 -12.67
CA ILE A 86 20.45 16.54 -13.79
C ILE A 86 19.35 16.11 -14.77
N LEU A 87 18.20 15.69 -14.26
CA LEU A 87 17.05 15.36 -15.10
C LEU A 87 16.58 16.59 -15.90
N ARG A 88 16.57 17.78 -15.31
CA ARG A 88 16.24 19.03 -16.01
C ARG A 88 17.21 19.36 -17.11
N ASP A 89 18.51 19.13 -16.91
CA ASP A 89 19.52 19.34 -17.95
C ASP A 89 19.42 18.33 -19.10
N PHE A 90 18.90 17.15 -18.81
CA PHE A 90 18.71 16.05 -19.78
C PHE A 90 17.42 16.19 -20.59
N LEU A 91 16.35 16.69 -19.97
CA LEU A 91 15.01 16.83 -20.55
C LEU A 91 14.91 18.08 -21.43
N SER A 92 14.11 18.02 -22.50
CA SER A 92 13.73 19.19 -23.27
C SER A 92 12.84 20.14 -22.44
N SER A 93 12.70 21.39 -22.89
CA SER A 93 11.87 22.39 -22.20
C SER A 93 10.40 21.95 -22.05
N GLU A 94 9.85 21.23 -23.04
CA GLU A 94 8.49 20.69 -22.98
C GLU A 94 8.40 19.53 -21.98
N GLU A 95 9.40 18.65 -21.98
CA GLU A 95 9.48 17.49 -21.08
C GLU A 95 9.67 17.93 -19.62
N ILE A 96 10.41 19.00 -19.33
CA ILE A 96 10.58 19.55 -17.97
C ILE A 96 9.22 19.91 -17.36
N GLY A 97 8.36 20.60 -18.10
CA GLY A 97 7.03 20.98 -17.64
C GLY A 97 6.16 19.77 -17.31
N ALA A 98 6.13 18.79 -18.21
CA ALA A 98 5.37 17.55 -18.04
C ALA A 98 5.92 16.69 -16.88
N PHE A 99 7.25 16.59 -16.77
CA PHE A 99 7.92 15.88 -15.67
C PHE A 99 7.61 16.51 -14.31
N SER A 100 7.71 17.84 -14.21
CA SER A 100 7.41 18.55 -12.97
C SER A 100 5.96 18.35 -12.55
N ALA A 101 5.01 18.50 -13.48
CA ALA A 101 3.59 18.33 -13.21
C ALA A 101 3.26 16.92 -12.69
N VAL A 102 3.74 15.87 -13.37
CA VAL A 102 3.47 14.49 -12.95
C VAL A 102 4.16 14.15 -11.62
N SER A 103 5.36 14.66 -11.40
CA SER A 103 6.10 14.44 -10.15
C SER A 103 5.43 15.10 -8.94
N ASP A 104 4.93 16.32 -9.09
CA ASP A 104 4.24 17.04 -8.03
C ASP A 104 2.90 16.37 -7.70
N GLU A 105 2.15 15.96 -8.71
CA GLU A 105 0.88 15.24 -8.51
C GLU A 105 1.11 13.87 -7.87
N LEU A 106 2.12 13.13 -8.33
CA LEU A 106 2.50 11.83 -7.76
C LEU A 106 2.86 11.96 -6.27
N LYS A 107 3.64 12.99 -5.91
CA LYS A 107 3.98 13.27 -4.52
C LYS A 107 2.74 13.53 -3.67
N THR A 108 1.79 14.31 -4.17
CA THR A 108 0.53 14.62 -3.48
C THR A 108 -0.30 13.34 -3.25
N VAL A 109 -0.46 12.52 -4.29
CA VAL A 109 -1.21 11.26 -4.21
C VAL A 109 -0.55 10.28 -3.24
N LEU A 110 0.78 10.15 -3.26
CA LEU A 110 1.51 9.27 -2.35
C LEU A 110 1.36 9.69 -0.88
N LEU A 111 1.41 10.98 -0.59
CA LEU A 111 1.19 11.49 0.76
C LEU A 111 -0.23 11.17 1.25
N TYR A 112 -1.22 11.41 0.41
CA TYR A 112 -2.62 11.14 0.74
C TYR A 112 -2.88 9.63 0.93
N LEU A 113 -2.33 8.80 0.04
CA LEU A 113 -2.43 7.33 0.17
C LEU A 113 -1.78 6.84 1.48
N SER A 114 -0.63 7.42 1.85
CA SER A 114 0.05 7.09 3.10
C SER A 114 -0.82 7.39 4.32
N GLU A 115 -1.47 8.56 4.36
CA GLU A 115 -2.40 8.94 5.44
C GLU A 115 -3.61 8.00 5.50
N LYS A 116 -4.17 7.64 4.33
CA LYS A 116 -5.31 6.70 4.27
C LYS A 116 -4.93 5.31 4.73
N ASN A 117 -3.76 4.82 4.35
CA ASN A 117 -3.26 3.52 4.79
C ASN A 117 -3.02 3.49 6.31
N GLU A 118 -2.47 4.55 6.89
CA GLU A 118 -2.31 4.67 8.33
C GLU A 118 -3.67 4.65 9.06
N THR A 119 -4.65 5.36 8.53
CA THR A 119 -6.03 5.35 9.05
C THR A 119 -6.64 3.96 8.98
N ASN A 120 -6.50 3.27 7.85
CA ASN A 120 -7.00 1.91 7.66
C ASN A 120 -6.33 0.91 8.60
N GLU A 121 -5.03 1.04 8.82
CA GLU A 121 -4.32 0.21 9.80
C GLU A 121 -4.90 0.36 11.21
N LYS A 122 -5.16 1.59 11.64
CA LYS A 122 -5.80 1.86 12.94
C LYS A 122 -7.21 1.28 13.02
N LEU A 123 -8.01 1.41 11.95
CA LEU A 123 -9.36 0.84 11.88
C LEU A 123 -9.33 -0.70 11.95
N ILE A 124 -8.40 -1.34 11.26
CA ILE A 124 -8.21 -2.80 11.31
C ILE A 124 -7.85 -3.24 12.73
N ARG A 125 -6.91 -2.57 13.39
CA ARG A 125 -6.52 -2.87 14.78
C ARG A 125 -7.71 -2.75 15.73
N ASN A 126 -8.48 -1.67 15.64
CA ASN A 126 -9.65 -1.46 16.47
C ASN A 126 -10.71 -2.56 16.24
N THR A 127 -10.90 -2.99 15.01
CA THR A 127 -11.82 -4.09 14.66
C THR A 127 -11.36 -5.41 15.28
N LEU A 128 -10.07 -5.72 15.22
CA LEU A 128 -9.51 -6.92 15.85
C LEU A 128 -9.66 -6.88 17.37
N ASP A 129 -9.38 -5.76 18.01
CA ASP A 129 -9.57 -5.58 19.45
C ASP A 129 -11.03 -5.78 19.87
N TYR A 130 -11.97 -5.30 19.06
CA TYR A 130 -13.41 -5.50 19.29
C TYR A 130 -13.81 -6.99 19.14
N ILE A 131 -13.28 -7.68 18.13
CA ILE A 131 -13.51 -9.10 17.93
C ILE A 131 -12.97 -9.91 19.11
N ASP A 132 -11.74 -9.63 19.56
CA ASP A 132 -11.12 -10.28 20.70
C ASP A 132 -11.91 -10.05 21.99
N PHE A 133 -12.39 -8.84 22.21
CA PHE A 133 -13.25 -8.51 23.33
C PHE A 133 -14.58 -9.29 23.27
N SER A 134 -15.19 -9.35 22.08
CA SER A 134 -16.46 -10.09 21.88
C SER A 134 -16.29 -11.59 22.14
N ILE A 135 -15.17 -12.16 21.68
CA ILE A 135 -14.85 -13.58 21.94
C ILE A 135 -14.70 -13.83 23.45
N LYS A 136 -13.99 -12.95 24.15
CA LYS A 136 -13.82 -13.06 25.62
C LYS A 136 -15.16 -13.00 26.35
N LEU A 137 -16.03 -12.04 25.98
CA LEU A 137 -17.36 -11.94 26.56
C LEU A 137 -18.20 -13.20 26.36
N LEU A 138 -18.15 -13.79 25.16
CA LEU A 138 -18.89 -15.01 24.85
C LEU A 138 -18.33 -16.23 25.59
N THR A 139 -17.01 -16.29 25.77
CA THR A 139 -16.33 -17.35 26.48
C THR A 139 -16.59 -17.26 27.98
N ASP A 140 -16.46 -16.07 28.57
CA ASP A 140 -16.70 -15.82 29.99
C ASP A 140 -18.18 -16.01 30.35
N ALA A 141 -19.12 -15.65 29.46
CA ALA A 141 -20.55 -15.91 29.66
C ALA A 141 -20.94 -17.40 29.59
N GLY A 142 -20.08 -18.22 28.98
CA GLY A 142 -20.22 -19.69 28.96
C GLY A 142 -19.71 -20.37 30.24
N GLU A 143 -18.90 -19.71 31.05
CA GLU A 143 -18.50 -20.15 32.38
C GLU A 143 -19.59 -19.76 33.40
N VAL A 144 -20.65 -20.56 33.47
CA VAL A 144 -21.54 -20.57 34.62
C VAL A 144 -20.65 -20.98 35.80
N PRO A 145 -20.57 -20.20 36.89
CA PRO A 145 -19.84 -20.62 38.06
C PRO A 145 -20.56 -21.81 38.65
N THR A 146 -20.18 -23.01 38.28
CA THR A 146 -20.53 -24.21 39.00
C THR A 146 -19.71 -24.18 40.29
N ASN A 147 -20.29 -23.52 41.30
CA ASN A 147 -19.89 -23.75 42.68
C ASN A 147 -20.27 -25.18 43.04
N TYR A 148 -19.41 -26.13 42.72
CA TYR A 148 -19.28 -27.38 43.42
C TYR A 148 -17.89 -27.96 43.18
N SER A 149 -17.06 -27.77 44.21
CA SER A 149 -16.09 -28.70 44.78
C SER A 149 -15.24 -29.56 43.83
N SER A 150 -13.97 -29.40 44.09
CA SER A 150 -12.87 -30.38 44.12
C SER A 150 -12.20 -30.78 42.81
N GLU A 151 -10.89 -30.49 42.90
CA GLU A 151 -9.78 -31.21 42.30
C GLU A 151 -9.49 -31.01 40.81
N GLY A 152 -8.51 -30.16 40.62
CA GLY A 152 -7.30 -30.39 39.82
C GLY A 152 -7.45 -31.04 38.45
N THR A 153 -7.41 -30.23 37.46
CA THR A 153 -6.52 -30.50 36.33
C THR A 153 -6.35 -29.20 35.50
N ASN A 154 -5.12 -28.74 35.46
CA ASN A 154 -4.65 -27.76 34.52
C ASN A 154 -4.95 -28.20 33.09
N ASN A 155 -5.82 -27.50 32.41
CA ASN A 155 -5.85 -27.51 30.95
C ASN A 155 -5.75 -26.10 30.43
N LYS A 156 -4.52 -25.59 30.48
CA LYS A 156 -4.09 -24.34 29.80
C LYS A 156 -3.59 -24.62 28.38
N GLU A 157 -4.29 -25.40 27.60
CA GLU A 157 -3.88 -25.68 26.21
C GLU A 157 -5.07 -25.73 25.28
N ALA A 158 -5.76 -24.64 25.04
CA ALA A 158 -6.76 -24.64 23.99
C ALA A 158 -6.99 -23.33 23.24
N PHE A 159 -6.18 -22.28 23.37
CA PHE A 159 -6.36 -21.08 22.56
C PHE A 159 -5.03 -20.47 22.10
N HIS A 160 -4.23 -21.28 21.41
CA HIS A 160 -3.01 -20.84 20.73
C HIS A 160 -3.14 -20.96 19.21
N PHE A 161 -4.29 -20.59 18.61
CA PHE A 161 -4.48 -20.81 17.19
C PHE A 161 -4.70 -19.56 16.34
N ILE A 162 -4.59 -18.36 16.91
CA ILE A 162 -4.67 -17.13 16.10
C ILE A 162 -3.50 -16.19 16.47
N ASP A 163 -2.30 -16.73 16.46
CA ASP A 163 -1.10 -15.89 16.52
C ASP A 163 -0.05 -16.42 15.55
N LYS A 164 -0.31 -16.27 14.25
CA LYS A 164 0.73 -16.32 13.22
C LYS A 164 0.32 -15.63 11.94
N LYS A 165 0.99 -14.48 11.73
CA LYS A 165 1.36 -13.86 10.44
C LYS A 165 0.25 -13.09 9.71
N ALA A 166 0.42 -11.80 9.58
CA ALA A 166 1.51 -11.20 8.83
C ALA A 166 1.88 -9.84 9.38
#